data_200d47103781268aa3b79c697ff9416e
#
_entry.id   200d47103781268aa3b79c697ff9416e
#
_cell.length_a   1.000
_cell.length_b   1.000
_cell.length_c   1.000
_cell.angle_alpha   90.00
_cell.angle_beta   90.00
_cell.angle_gamma   90.00
#
_symmetry.space_group_name_H-M   'P 1'
#
loop_
_entity.id
_entity.type
_entity.pdbx_description
1 polymer ?
#
loop_
_entity_poly.entity_id
_entity_poly.type
_entity_poly.pdbx_seq_one_letter_code
_entity_poly.pdbx_strand_id
1 'polypeptide(L)' 'METKFFVVDRIDGDYAWLKRTDKEAEPVYIARALLPEGADEGTKLKQEFLDYEVV' A
#
# COMPACT_ATOMS: atom_id res chain seq x y z
N MET A 1 9.09 7.34 -14.56
CA MET A 1 8.65 6.38 -13.55
C MET A 1 7.22 6.59 -13.18
N GLU A 2 6.51 5.52 -12.99
CA GLU A 2 5.07 5.58 -12.77
C GLU A 2 4.76 5.66 -11.28
N THR A 3 3.89 6.59 -10.91
CA THR A 3 3.35 6.66 -9.56
C THR A 3 2.17 5.71 -9.48
N LYS A 4 2.14 4.88 -8.45
CA LYS A 4 1.08 3.91 -8.23
C LYS A 4 0.30 4.29 -6.98
N PHE A 5 -1.00 4.06 -7.02
CA PHE A 5 -1.88 4.36 -5.88
C PHE A 5 -2.51 3.09 -5.35
N PHE A 6 -2.56 2.99 -4.03
CA PHE A 6 -3.06 1.81 -3.34
C PHE A 6 -3.96 2.22 -2.18
N VAL A 7 -4.69 1.23 -1.68
CA VAL A 7 -5.35 1.29 -0.38
C VAL A 7 -4.92 0.06 0.40
N VAL A 8 -4.71 0.22 1.69
CA VAL A 8 -4.41 -0.91 2.55
C VAL A 8 -5.70 -1.70 2.75
N ASP A 9 -5.76 -2.87 2.14
CA ASP A 9 -6.96 -3.71 2.20
C ASP A 9 -7.03 -4.47 3.53
N ARG A 10 -5.91 -5.03 3.94
CA ARG A 10 -5.88 -5.84 5.16
C ARG A 10 -4.45 -5.90 5.70
N ILE A 11 -4.34 -5.90 7.02
CA ILE A 11 -3.08 -6.15 7.72
C ILE A 11 -3.22 -7.48 8.43
N ASP A 12 -2.25 -8.37 8.19
CA ASP A 12 -2.25 -9.71 8.76
C ASP A 12 -0.88 -9.97 9.37
N GLY A 13 -0.78 -9.78 10.69
CA GLY A 13 0.47 -9.96 11.40
C GLY A 13 1.55 -9.00 10.91
N ASP A 14 2.63 -9.55 10.37
CA ASP A 14 3.77 -8.77 9.90
C ASP A 14 3.63 -8.35 8.42
N TYR A 15 2.51 -8.63 7.79
CA TYR A 15 2.30 -8.39 6.37
C TYR A 15 1.04 -7.58 6.12
N ALA A 16 0.99 -6.96 4.97
CA ALA A 16 -0.15 -6.17 4.54
C ALA A 16 -0.49 -6.46 3.08
N TRP A 17 -1.79 -6.44 2.78
CA TRP A 17 -2.31 -6.57 1.43
C TRP A 17 -2.72 -5.20 0.93
N LEU A 18 -2.20 -4.81 -0.22
CA LEU A 18 -2.52 -3.53 -0.84
C LEU A 18 -3.28 -3.78 -2.13
N LYS A 19 -4.30 -2.96 -2.37
CA LYS A 19 -5.04 -2.98 -3.64
C LYS A 19 -4.77 -1.70 -4.40
N ARG A 20 -4.60 -1.83 -5.72
CA ARG A 20 -4.49 -0.65 -6.58
C ARG A 20 -5.83 0.09 -6.59
N THR A 21 -5.74 1.42 -6.55
CA THR A 21 -6.94 2.27 -6.64
C THR A 21 -7.00 3.02 -7.95
N ASP A 22 -5.91 3.02 -8.71
CA ASP A 22 -5.80 3.75 -9.97
C ASP A 22 -6.10 2.89 -11.19
N LYS A 23 -6.12 1.59 -11.03
CA LYS A 23 -6.48 0.66 -12.10
C LYS A 23 -6.72 -0.72 -11.50
N GLU A 24 -7.30 -1.60 -12.29
CA GLU A 24 -7.53 -2.97 -11.88
C GLU A 24 -6.22 -3.75 -11.95
N ALA A 25 -5.86 -4.41 -10.86
CA ALA A 25 -4.64 -5.20 -10.77
C ALA A 25 -4.75 -6.16 -9.58
N GLU A 26 -3.91 -7.16 -9.55
CA GLU A 26 -3.88 -8.10 -8.45
C GLU A 26 -3.36 -7.42 -7.18
N PRO A 27 -3.84 -7.83 -5.99
CA PRO A 27 -3.33 -7.30 -4.73
C PRO A 27 -1.84 -7.53 -4.57
N VAL A 28 -1.18 -6.60 -3.91
CA VAL A 28 0.25 -6.69 -3.60
C VAL A 28 0.40 -7.06 -2.14
N TYR A 29 1.28 -7.99 -1.86
CA TYR A 29 1.55 -8.46 -0.51
C TYR A 29 2.93 -7.96 -0.09
N ILE A 30 2.98 -7.12 0.93
CA ILE A 30 4.24 -6.51 1.38
C ILE A 30 4.41 -6.67 2.89
N ALA A 31 5.65 -6.49 3.34
CA ALA A 31 5.93 -6.47 4.76
C ALA A 31 5.31 -5.21 5.37
N ARG A 32 4.64 -5.37 6.50
CA ARG A 32 4.02 -4.25 7.22
C ARG A 32 5.02 -3.15 7.53
N ALA A 33 6.27 -3.52 7.79
CA ALA A 33 7.32 -2.55 8.10
C ALA A 33 7.60 -1.58 6.96
N LEU A 34 7.18 -1.90 5.74
CA LEU A 34 7.34 -1.00 4.59
C LEU A 34 6.26 0.06 4.51
N LEU A 35 5.20 -0.06 5.32
CA LEU A 35 4.14 0.96 5.34
C LEU A 35 4.62 2.20 6.07
N PRO A 36 4.12 3.38 5.68
CA PRO A 36 4.40 4.61 6.43
C PRO A 36 3.87 4.49 7.85
N GLU A 37 4.50 5.21 8.77
CA GLU A 37 4.05 5.26 10.15
C GLU A 37 2.62 5.75 10.22
N GLY A 38 1.80 5.06 11.00
CA GLY A 38 0.40 5.41 11.16
C GLY A 38 -0.53 4.87 10.08
N ALA A 39 -0.01 4.19 9.08
CA ALA A 39 -0.85 3.57 8.06
C ALA A 39 -1.58 2.37 8.66
N ASP A 40 -2.86 2.26 8.36
CA ASP A 40 -3.72 1.20 8.86
C ASP A 40 -4.66 0.75 7.74
N GLU A 41 -5.50 -0.23 8.03
CA GLU A 41 -6.50 -0.68 7.06
C GLU A 41 -7.36 0.49 6.61
N GLY A 42 -7.56 0.60 5.30
CA GLY A 42 -8.31 1.69 4.71
C GLY A 42 -7.48 2.93 4.36
N THR A 43 -6.23 2.98 4.80
CA THR A 43 -5.36 4.12 4.48
C THR A 43 -4.99 4.08 2.99
N LYS A 44 -5.08 5.23 2.33
CA LYS A 44 -4.69 5.36 0.93
C LYS A 44 -3.23 5.74 0.84
N LEU A 45 -2.52 5.09 -0.06
CA LEU A 45 -1.09 5.23 -0.22
C LEU A 45 -0.73 5.57 -1.66
N LYS A 46 0.40 6.21 -1.79
CA LYS A 46 1.04 6.49 -3.07
C LYS A 46 2.43 5.85 -3.03
N GLN A 47 2.80 5.17 -4.10
CA GLN A 47 4.14 4.62 -4.23
C GLN A 47 4.88 5.36 -5.33
N GLU A 48 6.02 5.94 -4.97
CA GLU A 48 6.96 6.52 -5.92
C GLU A 48 8.30 5.86 -5.69
N PHE A 49 8.92 5.36 -6.75
CA PHE A 49 10.15 4.59 -6.63
C PHE A 49 9.89 3.38 -5.73
N LEU A 50 10.56 3.30 -4.60
CA LEU A 50 10.41 2.21 -3.65
C LEU A 50 9.71 2.64 -2.36
N ASP A 51 9.28 3.89 -2.28
CA ASP A 51 8.70 4.44 -1.05
C ASP A 51 7.19 4.50 -1.11
N TYR A 52 6.55 4.17 0.00
CA TYR A 52 5.11 4.32 0.18
C TYR A 52 4.85 5.53 1.06
N GLU A 53 3.89 6.35 0.66
CA GLU A 53 3.50 7.54 1.41
C GLU A 53 1.99 7.58 1.57
N VAL A 54 1.52 8.12 2.69
CA VAL A 54 0.10 8.35 2.90
C VAL A 54 -0.33 9.52 2.03
N VAL A 55 -1.42 9.33 1.32
CA VAL A 55 -1.97 10.36 0.44
C VAL A 55 -2.95 11.26 1.20
#